data_abbb5ac450b957d0e72d7b0d0ec492d4
#
_entry.id   abbb5ac450b957d0e72d7b0d0ec492d4
#
_cell.length_a   1.000
_cell.length_b   1.000
_cell.length_c   1.000
_cell.angle_alpha   90.00
_cell.angle_beta   90.00
_cell.angle_gamma   90.00
#
_symmetry.space_group_name_H-M   'P 1'
#
loop_
_entity.id
_entity.type
_entity.pdbx_description
1 polymer ?
#
loop_
_entity_poly.entity_id
_entity_poly.type
_entity_poly.pdbx_seq_one_letter_code
_entity_poly.pdbx_strand_id
1 'polypeptide(L)'
;PNTFCILAMPYGSYSTKNMAIKNASKMMKESGADAIKLQCGKDSVDIISAVSAAGIPVMSHVGLLPHLVHLYGGFKMQGKYAEDAINIIEDAIAIEKAGAVGIEIEAVPAEVAQEIEKAVSIFTFSIGGGSAGNCQLLNGYDLIGGFNSFKPKFAKRFGNVADVATNAFKEFVSEVKDSSFPDLEHSYSMSPSEISKLKQYLESKSKI
;
A
#
# COMPACT_ATOMS: atom_id res chain seq x y z
N PRO A 1 9.72 -5.37 17.06
CA PRO A 1 10.65 -5.79 16.00
C PRO A 1 11.08 -4.55 15.22
N ASN A 2 12.39 -4.37 15.05
CA ASN A 2 12.92 -3.28 14.24
C ASN A 2 12.79 -3.69 12.77
N THR A 3 11.73 -3.23 12.12
CA THR A 3 11.50 -3.45 10.69
C THR A 3 11.90 -2.18 9.95
N PHE A 4 12.68 -2.31 8.89
CA PHE A 4 13.05 -1.20 8.02
C PHE A 4 11.78 -0.63 7.36
N CYS A 5 11.53 0.64 7.59
CA CYS A 5 10.31 1.31 7.17
C CYS A 5 10.59 2.30 6.02
N ILE A 6 9.93 2.09 4.89
CA ILE A 6 10.04 2.96 3.72
C ILE A 6 8.71 3.65 3.50
N LEU A 7 8.70 4.98 3.46
CA LEU A 7 7.51 5.77 3.16
C LEU A 7 7.45 6.19 1.70
N ALA A 8 6.40 5.81 0.99
CA ALA A 8 6.15 6.28 -0.35
C ALA A 8 5.63 7.73 -0.31
N MET A 9 6.28 8.62 -1.06
CA MET A 9 5.80 9.99 -1.20
C MET A 9 4.55 10.03 -2.08
N PRO A 10 3.51 10.78 -1.67
CA PRO A 10 2.27 10.89 -2.44
C PRO A 10 2.51 11.51 -3.83
N TYR A 11 1.65 11.14 -4.77
CA TYR A 11 1.63 11.75 -6.11
C TYR A 11 1.58 13.28 -6.01
N GLY A 12 2.43 13.95 -6.81
CA GLY A 12 2.51 15.42 -6.86
C GLY A 12 3.30 16.06 -5.72
N SER A 13 3.74 15.31 -4.69
CA SER A 13 4.47 15.89 -3.54
C SER A 13 5.96 16.11 -3.78
N TYR A 14 6.49 15.75 -4.94
CA TYR A 14 7.91 15.87 -5.33
C TYR A 14 8.10 16.33 -6.79
N SER A 15 7.23 17.20 -7.26
CA SER A 15 7.28 17.71 -8.64
C SER A 15 8.48 18.65 -8.91
N THR A 16 9.13 19.16 -7.87
CA THR A 16 10.37 19.96 -7.96
C THR A 16 11.34 19.52 -6.86
N LYS A 17 12.65 19.74 -7.07
CA LYS A 17 13.70 19.43 -6.09
C LYS A 17 13.43 20.00 -4.70
N ASN A 18 13.09 21.28 -4.63
CA ASN A 18 12.80 21.96 -3.35
C ASN A 18 11.58 21.36 -2.64
N MET A 19 10.52 21.05 -3.40
CA MET A 19 9.33 20.40 -2.85
C MET A 19 9.65 18.98 -2.38
N ALA A 20 10.41 18.23 -3.15
CA ALA A 20 10.85 16.88 -2.81
C ALA A 20 11.64 16.86 -1.49
N ILE A 21 12.69 17.69 -1.38
CA ILE A 21 13.50 17.78 -0.16
C ILE A 21 12.66 18.19 1.05
N LYS A 22 11.82 19.24 0.91
CA LYS A 22 10.96 19.72 1.98
C LYS A 22 10.01 18.65 2.49
N ASN A 23 9.31 17.97 1.58
CA ASN A 23 8.30 16.97 1.93
C ASN A 23 8.95 15.68 2.44
N ALA A 24 10.04 15.22 1.82
CA ALA A 24 10.81 14.07 2.29
C ALA A 24 11.34 14.30 3.71
N SER A 25 11.96 15.47 3.97
CA SER A 25 12.47 15.84 5.31
C SER A 25 11.35 15.85 6.36
N LYS A 26 10.18 16.38 6.01
CA LYS A 26 9.01 16.39 6.90
C LYS A 26 8.57 14.96 7.21
N MET A 27 8.40 14.12 6.18
CA MET A 27 7.98 12.73 6.36
C MET A 27 8.95 11.95 7.24
N MET A 28 10.25 12.05 7.01
CA MET A 28 11.27 11.39 7.84
C MET A 28 11.18 11.82 9.32
N LYS A 29 11.06 13.13 9.58
CA LYS A 29 10.98 13.65 10.95
C LYS A 29 9.73 13.26 11.71
N GLU A 30 8.58 13.20 11.02
CA GLU A 30 7.29 12.98 11.65
C GLU A 30 6.93 11.49 11.80
N SER A 31 7.48 10.63 10.95
CA SER A 31 7.11 9.20 10.92
C SER A 31 8.12 8.30 11.61
N GLY A 32 9.39 8.71 11.69
CA GLY A 32 10.48 7.82 12.10
C GLY A 32 10.81 6.73 11.07
N ALA A 33 10.45 6.93 9.79
CA ALA A 33 10.83 6.02 8.72
C ALA A 33 12.34 6.05 8.45
N ASP A 34 12.85 4.98 7.86
CA ASP A 34 14.28 4.79 7.55
C ASP A 34 14.63 5.29 6.15
N ALA A 35 13.67 5.33 5.23
CA ALA A 35 13.85 5.78 3.85
C ALA A 35 12.57 6.35 3.25
N ILE A 36 12.74 7.12 2.16
CA ILE A 36 11.63 7.65 1.34
C ILE A 36 11.62 6.95 -0.02
N LYS A 37 10.43 6.61 -0.51
CA LYS A 37 10.25 6.06 -1.86
C LYS A 37 9.72 7.13 -2.81
N LEU A 38 10.40 7.28 -3.95
CA LEU A 38 10.03 8.12 -5.08
C LEU A 38 9.75 7.24 -6.31
N GLN A 39 8.64 7.48 -6.99
CA GLN A 39 8.36 6.84 -8.28
C GLN A 39 8.88 7.73 -9.41
N CYS A 40 10.15 7.57 -9.75
CA CYS A 40 10.87 8.38 -10.74
C CYS A 40 11.60 7.46 -11.71
N GLY A 41 11.39 7.64 -13.01
CA GLY A 41 12.27 7.11 -14.07
C GLY A 41 13.48 8.03 -14.31
N LYS A 42 14.29 7.74 -15.36
CA LYS A 42 15.51 8.48 -15.70
C LYS A 42 15.29 9.99 -15.92
N ASP A 43 14.12 10.39 -16.36
CA ASP A 43 13.80 11.81 -16.61
C ASP A 43 13.64 12.64 -15.32
N SER A 44 13.63 11.98 -14.16
CA SER A 44 13.46 12.62 -12.84
C SER A 44 14.56 12.25 -11.84
N VAL A 45 15.69 11.71 -12.31
CA VAL A 45 16.83 11.31 -11.46
C VAL A 45 17.45 12.49 -10.70
N ASP A 46 17.30 13.70 -11.21
CA ASP A 46 17.75 14.91 -10.57
C ASP A 46 16.99 15.21 -9.25
N ILE A 47 15.77 14.74 -9.11
CA ILE A 47 15.00 14.79 -7.87
C ILE A 47 15.57 13.77 -6.86
N ILE A 48 15.86 12.54 -7.31
CA ILE A 48 16.50 11.52 -6.48
C ILE A 48 17.82 12.04 -5.94
N SER A 49 18.65 12.60 -6.83
CA SER A 49 19.96 13.14 -6.49
C SER A 49 19.87 14.28 -5.46
N ALA A 50 18.89 15.17 -5.61
CA ALA A 50 18.68 16.28 -4.69
C ALA A 50 18.24 15.81 -3.29
N VAL A 51 17.35 14.82 -3.19
CA VAL A 51 16.88 14.26 -1.92
C VAL A 51 17.98 13.45 -1.24
N SER A 52 18.72 12.62 -2.01
CA SER A 52 19.86 11.85 -1.53
C SER A 52 20.99 12.75 -1.00
N ALA A 53 21.33 13.83 -1.74
CA ALA A 53 22.32 14.82 -1.33
C ALA A 53 21.89 15.58 -0.04
N ALA A 54 20.62 15.65 0.27
CA ALA A 54 20.11 16.19 1.54
C ALA A 54 20.26 15.19 2.72
N GLY A 55 20.88 14.03 2.52
CA GLY A 55 21.12 13.00 3.54
C GLY A 55 19.92 12.08 3.81
N ILE A 56 18.95 12.03 2.90
CA ILE A 56 17.76 11.17 3.03
C ILE A 56 17.96 9.93 2.17
N PRO A 57 17.91 8.69 2.72
CA PRO A 57 17.94 7.47 1.93
C PRO A 57 16.73 7.40 0.99
N VAL A 58 16.99 7.19 -0.30
CA VAL A 58 15.96 7.16 -1.35
C VAL A 58 15.82 5.76 -1.92
N MET A 59 14.61 5.24 -1.87
CA MET A 59 14.15 4.13 -2.70
C MET A 59 13.52 4.68 -3.97
N SER A 60 13.75 4.05 -5.11
CA SER A 60 13.07 4.42 -6.35
C SER A 60 12.30 3.26 -6.96
N HIS A 61 11.88 3.38 -8.22
CA HIS A 61 10.93 2.45 -8.82
C HIS A 61 11.13 2.38 -10.34
N VAL A 62 11.07 1.17 -10.90
CA VAL A 62 11.08 0.94 -12.35
C VAL A 62 10.03 -0.07 -12.78
N GLY A 63 9.74 -0.12 -14.05
CA GLY A 63 8.68 -0.93 -14.64
C GLY A 63 7.34 -0.22 -14.60
N LEU A 64 6.31 -0.83 -14.03
CA LEU A 64 5.03 -0.18 -13.85
C LEU A 64 5.11 0.85 -12.72
N LEU A 65 4.96 2.12 -13.07
CA LEU A 65 4.88 3.21 -12.11
C LEU A 65 3.41 3.57 -11.85
N PRO A 66 2.80 3.20 -10.71
CA PRO A 66 1.39 3.49 -10.42
C PRO A 66 1.00 4.96 -10.56
N HIS A 67 1.91 5.90 -10.27
CA HIS A 67 1.68 7.32 -10.47
C HIS A 67 1.48 7.72 -11.96
N LEU A 68 1.99 6.90 -12.89
CA LEU A 68 1.89 7.12 -14.34
C LEU A 68 0.86 6.19 -15.00
N VAL A 69 0.02 5.52 -14.25
CA VAL A 69 -0.94 4.51 -14.75
C VAL A 69 -1.82 5.03 -15.89
N HIS A 70 -2.17 6.32 -15.86
CA HIS A 70 -2.96 6.94 -16.93
C HIS A 70 -2.19 7.06 -18.24
N LEU A 71 -0.87 7.28 -18.21
CA LEU A 71 -0.01 7.30 -19.38
C LEU A 71 0.15 5.91 -20.00
N TYR A 72 0.14 4.87 -19.18
CA TYR A 72 0.20 3.47 -19.65
C TYR A 72 -1.16 2.93 -20.13
N GLY A 73 -2.24 3.69 -19.92
CA GLY A 73 -3.61 3.23 -20.20
C GLY A 73 -4.04 2.06 -19.33
N GLY A 74 -3.65 2.06 -18.04
CA GLY A 74 -4.00 1.08 -17.03
C GLY A 74 -2.81 0.35 -16.42
N PHE A 75 -3.09 -0.54 -15.47
CA PHE A 75 -2.09 -1.40 -14.83
C PHE A 75 -1.62 -2.51 -15.78
N LYS A 76 -0.61 -2.23 -16.59
CA LYS A 76 -0.08 -3.14 -17.61
C LYS A 76 1.39 -3.44 -17.34
N MET A 77 1.79 -4.69 -17.62
CA MET A 77 3.19 -5.10 -17.59
C MET A 77 4.01 -4.20 -18.54
N GLN A 78 5.16 -3.73 -18.05
CA GLN A 78 6.13 -2.92 -18.81
C GLN A 78 7.32 -3.78 -19.26
N GLY A 79 8.05 -3.35 -20.28
CA GLY A 79 9.22 -4.07 -20.76
C GLY A 79 8.92 -5.36 -21.54
N LYS A 80 7.76 -5.43 -22.20
CA LYS A 80 7.36 -6.58 -23.01
C LYS A 80 8.25 -6.76 -24.25
N TYR A 81 8.71 -5.68 -24.83
CA TYR A 81 9.58 -5.66 -26.00
C TYR A 81 11.00 -5.28 -25.60
N ALA A 82 11.99 -5.74 -26.37
CA ALA A 82 13.39 -5.56 -26.04
C ALA A 82 13.79 -4.09 -25.86
N GLU A 83 13.28 -3.19 -26.70
CA GLU A 83 13.53 -1.76 -26.60
C GLU A 83 13.01 -1.17 -25.27
N ASP A 84 11.77 -1.51 -24.89
CA ASP A 84 11.19 -1.09 -23.60
C ASP A 84 11.98 -1.68 -22.43
N ALA A 85 12.39 -2.94 -22.51
CA ALA A 85 13.19 -3.61 -21.49
C ALA A 85 14.55 -2.92 -21.28
N ILE A 86 15.25 -2.57 -22.38
CA ILE A 86 16.50 -1.83 -22.34
C ILE A 86 16.32 -0.49 -21.64
N ASN A 87 15.28 0.27 -21.97
CA ASN A 87 14.99 1.54 -21.31
C ASN A 87 14.78 1.38 -19.81
N ILE A 88 14.06 0.34 -19.36
CA ILE A 88 13.83 0.08 -17.94
C ILE A 88 15.15 -0.27 -17.21
N ILE A 89 16.04 -1.02 -17.85
CA ILE A 89 17.36 -1.34 -17.29
C ILE A 89 18.22 -0.06 -17.19
N GLU A 90 18.20 0.78 -18.22
CA GLU A 90 18.89 2.08 -18.20
C GLU A 90 18.34 3.02 -17.13
N ASP A 91 17.02 3.01 -16.90
CA ASP A 91 16.39 3.74 -15.81
C ASP A 91 16.92 3.27 -14.44
N ALA A 92 17.03 1.96 -14.23
CA ALA A 92 17.57 1.40 -12.98
C ALA A 92 19.02 1.84 -12.72
N ILE A 93 19.87 1.79 -13.76
CA ILE A 93 21.27 2.25 -13.69
C ILE A 93 21.35 3.75 -13.40
N ALA A 94 20.49 4.56 -14.02
CA ALA A 94 20.45 6.00 -13.80
C ALA A 94 20.00 6.35 -12.38
N ILE A 95 19.04 5.62 -11.84
CA ILE A 95 18.54 5.74 -10.47
C ILE A 95 19.63 5.45 -9.45
N GLU A 96 20.40 4.37 -9.62
CA GLU A 96 21.55 4.05 -8.77
C GLU A 96 22.59 5.17 -8.80
N LYS A 97 22.96 5.63 -10.00
CA LYS A 97 23.92 6.74 -10.18
C LYS A 97 23.46 8.04 -9.53
N ALA A 98 22.16 8.25 -9.43
CA ALA A 98 21.57 9.40 -8.75
C ALA A 98 21.60 9.31 -7.21
N GLY A 99 22.08 8.18 -6.65
CA GLY A 99 22.28 7.99 -5.22
C GLY A 99 21.10 7.31 -4.50
N ALA A 100 20.22 6.62 -5.22
CA ALA A 100 19.24 5.75 -4.59
C ALA A 100 19.95 4.58 -3.87
N VAL A 101 19.39 4.13 -2.75
CA VAL A 101 19.89 2.99 -1.96
C VAL A 101 19.17 1.69 -2.29
N GLY A 102 18.07 1.77 -3.01
CA GLY A 102 17.31 0.61 -3.46
C GLY A 102 16.29 0.97 -4.54
N ILE A 103 15.77 -0.05 -5.19
CA ILE A 103 14.86 0.06 -6.32
C ILE A 103 13.77 -1.00 -6.27
N GLU A 104 12.54 -0.60 -6.46
CA GLU A 104 11.40 -1.50 -6.66
C GLU A 104 11.24 -1.79 -8.15
N ILE A 105 11.06 -3.06 -8.48
CA ILE A 105 10.89 -3.57 -9.85
C ILE A 105 9.46 -4.11 -9.93
N GLU A 106 8.56 -3.37 -10.60
CA GLU A 106 7.14 -3.73 -10.64
C GLU A 106 6.67 -4.15 -12.02
N ALA A 107 6.00 -5.32 -12.08
CA ALA A 107 5.26 -5.82 -13.24
C ALA A 107 6.07 -5.78 -14.55
N VAL A 108 7.25 -6.34 -14.54
CA VAL A 108 8.11 -6.58 -15.71
C VAL A 108 8.27 -8.08 -15.98
N PRO A 109 8.70 -8.51 -17.17
CA PRO A 109 9.10 -9.89 -17.40
C PRO A 109 10.22 -10.31 -16.43
N ALA A 110 10.21 -11.59 -16.01
CA ALA A 110 11.19 -12.11 -15.06
C ALA A 110 12.64 -11.97 -15.59
N GLU A 111 12.84 -12.10 -16.90
CA GLU A 111 14.12 -11.91 -17.57
C GLU A 111 14.63 -10.47 -17.43
N VAL A 112 13.73 -9.49 -17.54
CA VAL A 112 14.08 -8.07 -17.36
C VAL A 112 14.48 -7.79 -15.92
N ALA A 113 13.74 -8.31 -14.95
CA ALA A 113 14.08 -8.17 -13.53
C ALA A 113 15.45 -8.78 -13.19
N GLN A 114 15.78 -9.94 -13.79
CA GLN A 114 17.11 -10.56 -13.64
C GLN A 114 18.23 -9.70 -14.20
N GLU A 115 18.03 -9.07 -15.35
CA GLU A 115 19.03 -8.18 -15.93
C GLU A 115 19.19 -6.88 -15.12
N ILE A 116 18.09 -6.34 -14.55
CA ILE A 116 18.18 -5.21 -13.62
C ILE A 116 19.01 -5.59 -12.39
N GLU A 117 18.74 -6.75 -11.77
CA GLU A 117 19.49 -7.24 -10.60
C GLU A 117 20.99 -7.37 -10.87
N LYS A 118 21.38 -7.77 -12.09
CA LYS A 118 22.78 -7.84 -12.50
C LYS A 118 23.41 -6.48 -12.78
N ALA A 119 22.61 -5.51 -13.22
CA ALA A 119 23.07 -4.20 -13.68
C ALA A 119 23.28 -3.20 -12.54
N VAL A 120 22.69 -3.42 -11.36
CA VAL A 120 22.78 -2.52 -10.21
C VAL A 120 23.34 -3.24 -8.98
N SER A 121 23.97 -2.49 -8.07
CA SER A 121 24.50 -3.00 -6.80
C SER A 121 23.66 -2.63 -5.58
N ILE A 122 22.66 -1.76 -5.74
CA ILE A 122 21.72 -1.36 -4.71
C ILE A 122 20.65 -2.43 -4.45
N PHE A 123 19.93 -2.33 -3.32
CA PHE A 123 18.86 -3.27 -3.00
C PHE A 123 17.76 -3.29 -4.05
N THR A 124 17.35 -4.49 -4.47
CA THR A 124 16.26 -4.71 -5.43
C THR A 124 15.09 -5.40 -4.76
N PHE A 125 13.88 -4.83 -4.92
CA PHE A 125 12.62 -5.34 -4.39
C PHE A 125 11.70 -5.69 -5.56
N SER A 126 11.36 -6.96 -5.74
CA SER A 126 10.54 -7.40 -6.88
C SER A 126 9.07 -7.55 -6.49
N ILE A 127 8.18 -6.92 -7.25
CA ILE A 127 6.74 -7.13 -7.21
C ILE A 127 6.22 -7.43 -8.63
N GLY A 128 6.00 -8.71 -8.93
CA GLY A 128 5.60 -9.12 -10.28
C GLY A 128 6.71 -9.15 -11.33
N GLY A 129 7.98 -9.16 -10.90
CA GLY A 129 9.17 -9.36 -11.74
C GLY A 129 9.77 -10.77 -11.62
N GLY A 130 8.99 -11.76 -11.18
CA GLY A 130 9.50 -13.12 -10.95
C GLY A 130 10.32 -13.23 -9.66
N SER A 131 11.24 -14.20 -9.61
CA SER A 131 12.06 -14.51 -8.43
C SER A 131 13.34 -13.69 -8.29
N ALA A 132 13.62 -12.79 -9.23
CA ALA A 132 14.77 -11.90 -9.16
C ALA A 132 14.60 -10.86 -8.04
N GLY A 133 15.73 -10.30 -7.58
CA GLY A 133 15.79 -9.29 -6.55
C GLY A 133 16.15 -9.84 -5.16
N ASN A 134 16.73 -8.98 -4.34
CA ASN A 134 17.12 -9.31 -2.97
C ASN A 134 15.90 -9.60 -2.07
N CYS A 135 14.72 -9.00 -2.39
CA CYS A 135 13.48 -9.14 -1.66
C CYS A 135 12.28 -9.30 -2.59
N GLN A 136 11.25 -9.99 -2.11
CA GLN A 136 9.95 -10.08 -2.76
C GLN A 136 8.95 -9.21 -2.01
N LEU A 137 8.08 -8.52 -2.74
CA LEU A 137 7.10 -7.59 -2.20
C LEU A 137 5.69 -7.95 -2.70
N LEU A 138 4.71 -7.84 -1.84
CA LEU A 138 3.28 -7.86 -2.18
C LEU A 138 2.53 -6.81 -1.37
N ASN A 139 1.53 -6.20 -1.98
CA ASN A 139 0.62 -5.34 -1.25
C ASN A 139 -0.12 -6.14 -0.18
N GLY A 140 -0.22 -5.62 1.04
CA GLY A 140 -0.83 -6.33 2.16
C GLY A 140 -2.26 -6.78 1.89
N TYR A 141 -3.09 -5.92 1.26
CA TYR A 141 -4.46 -6.28 0.88
C TYR A 141 -4.54 -7.38 -0.20
N ASP A 142 -3.60 -7.41 -1.15
CA ASP A 142 -3.49 -8.51 -2.12
C ASP A 142 -3.11 -9.81 -1.41
N LEU A 143 -2.14 -9.74 -0.49
CA LEU A 143 -1.62 -10.89 0.25
C LEU A 143 -2.71 -11.56 1.10
N ILE A 144 -3.48 -10.77 1.86
CA ILE A 144 -4.51 -11.30 2.76
C ILE A 144 -5.87 -11.52 2.08
N GLY A 145 -6.01 -11.17 0.79
CA GLY A 145 -7.32 -11.23 0.10
C GLY A 145 -8.32 -10.25 0.69
N GLY A 146 -7.90 -9.00 0.94
CA GLY A 146 -8.72 -7.96 1.58
C GLY A 146 -9.81 -7.36 0.69
N PHE A 147 -9.83 -7.69 -0.62
CA PHE A 147 -10.89 -7.28 -1.56
C PHE A 147 -11.01 -8.29 -2.72
N ASN A 148 -12.19 -8.32 -3.37
CA ASN A 148 -12.49 -9.29 -4.43
C ASN A 148 -12.60 -8.69 -5.84
N SER A 149 -12.61 -7.35 -5.97
CA SER A 149 -12.86 -6.66 -7.23
C SER A 149 -11.73 -6.78 -8.26
N PHE A 150 -10.49 -6.95 -7.81
CA PHE A 150 -9.31 -7.05 -8.67
C PHE A 150 -8.24 -7.95 -8.04
N LYS A 151 -7.51 -8.69 -8.88
CA LYS A 151 -6.35 -9.48 -8.46
C LYS A 151 -5.28 -9.38 -9.54
N PRO A 152 -4.13 -8.75 -9.25
CA PRO A 152 -2.99 -8.75 -10.17
C PRO A 152 -2.54 -10.19 -10.47
N LYS A 153 -2.07 -10.44 -11.69
CA LYS A 153 -1.59 -11.78 -12.11
C LYS A 153 -0.50 -12.33 -11.16
N PHE A 154 0.37 -11.47 -10.68
CA PHE A 154 1.49 -11.83 -9.81
C PHE A 154 1.10 -12.00 -8.34
N ALA A 155 -0.08 -11.52 -7.92
CA ALA A 155 -0.49 -11.59 -6.52
C ALA A 155 -1.06 -12.96 -6.17
N LYS A 156 -0.33 -13.71 -5.37
CA LYS A 156 -0.85 -14.90 -4.69
C LYS A 156 -1.52 -14.46 -3.39
N ARG A 157 -2.80 -14.83 -3.22
CA ARG A 157 -3.51 -14.65 -1.95
C ARG A 157 -3.14 -15.76 -0.99
N PHE A 158 -2.79 -15.40 0.25
CA PHE A 158 -2.49 -16.33 1.34
C PHE A 158 -3.61 -16.37 2.38
N GLY A 159 -4.60 -15.49 2.25
CA GLY A 159 -5.81 -15.42 3.06
C GLY A 159 -7.01 -14.97 2.23
N ASN A 160 -8.18 -14.88 2.90
CA ASN A 160 -9.47 -14.51 2.28
C ASN A 160 -10.29 -13.62 3.23
N VAL A 161 -9.71 -12.51 3.66
CA VAL A 161 -10.31 -11.61 4.65
C VAL A 161 -11.61 -10.97 4.13
N ALA A 162 -11.68 -10.64 2.84
CA ALA A 162 -12.87 -10.02 2.26
C ALA A 162 -14.12 -10.91 2.37
N ASP A 163 -13.99 -12.23 2.15
CA ASP A 163 -15.13 -13.13 2.26
C ASP A 163 -15.55 -13.34 3.72
N VAL A 164 -14.58 -13.48 4.63
CA VAL A 164 -14.84 -13.58 6.06
C VAL A 164 -15.61 -12.33 6.55
N ALA A 165 -15.11 -11.14 6.23
CA ALA A 165 -15.76 -9.89 6.59
C ALA A 165 -17.16 -9.77 5.96
N THR A 166 -17.29 -10.12 4.67
CA THR A 166 -18.59 -10.06 3.96
C THR A 166 -19.61 -10.99 4.61
N ASN A 167 -19.23 -12.21 4.98
CA ASN A 167 -20.12 -13.16 5.60
C ASN A 167 -20.55 -12.71 7.00
N ALA A 168 -19.62 -12.18 7.81
CA ALA A 168 -19.95 -11.63 9.11
C ALA A 168 -20.96 -10.46 9.03
N PHE A 169 -20.77 -9.55 8.07
CA PHE A 169 -21.77 -8.47 7.86
C PHE A 169 -23.11 -8.99 7.37
N LYS A 170 -23.15 -10.01 6.51
CA LYS A 170 -24.41 -10.61 6.06
C LYS A 170 -25.15 -11.29 7.20
N GLU A 171 -24.44 -12.01 8.06
CA GLU A 171 -25.00 -12.67 9.24
C GLU A 171 -25.59 -11.63 10.20
N PHE A 172 -24.83 -10.60 10.57
CA PHE A 172 -25.32 -9.48 11.37
C PHE A 172 -26.60 -8.86 10.79
N VAL A 173 -26.61 -8.55 9.49
CA VAL A 173 -27.79 -7.96 8.84
C VAL A 173 -28.99 -8.92 8.87
N SER A 174 -28.77 -10.23 8.72
CA SER A 174 -29.82 -11.23 8.80
C SER A 174 -30.42 -11.28 10.19
N GLU A 175 -29.60 -11.39 11.22
CA GLU A 175 -30.04 -11.48 12.60
C GLU A 175 -30.78 -10.24 13.09
N VAL A 176 -30.34 -9.04 12.65
CA VAL A 176 -31.06 -7.79 12.93
C VAL A 176 -32.43 -7.78 12.25
N LYS A 177 -32.54 -8.30 11.01
CA LYS A 177 -33.80 -8.32 10.26
C LYS A 177 -34.80 -9.32 10.83
N ASP A 178 -34.35 -10.47 11.29
CA ASP A 178 -35.21 -11.50 11.90
C ASP A 178 -35.38 -11.31 13.41
N SER A 179 -34.78 -10.25 13.98
CA SER A 179 -34.87 -9.89 15.42
C SER A 179 -34.23 -10.92 16.35
N SER A 180 -33.28 -11.72 15.87
CA SER A 180 -32.48 -12.63 16.71
C SER A 180 -31.31 -11.92 17.38
N PHE A 181 -30.86 -10.77 16.82
CA PHE A 181 -29.87 -9.89 17.44
C PHE A 181 -30.49 -8.50 17.68
N PRO A 182 -30.25 -7.83 18.87
CA PRO A 182 -29.52 -8.37 20.02
C PRO A 182 -30.37 -9.35 20.84
N ASP A 183 -29.74 -10.40 21.35
CA ASP A 183 -30.30 -11.32 22.31
C ASP A 183 -30.11 -10.83 23.77
N LEU A 184 -30.48 -11.67 24.77
CA LEU A 184 -30.34 -11.31 26.18
C LEU A 184 -28.86 -11.22 26.63
N GLU A 185 -27.97 -11.95 26.02
CA GLU A 185 -26.54 -11.91 26.33
C GLU A 185 -25.92 -10.58 25.86
N HIS A 186 -26.41 -10.06 24.74
CA HIS A 186 -25.95 -8.80 24.14
C HIS A 186 -26.82 -7.60 24.53
N SER A 187 -27.60 -7.70 25.61
CA SER A 187 -28.50 -6.65 26.10
C SER A 187 -28.26 -6.34 27.57
N TYR A 188 -28.33 -5.07 27.91
CA TYR A 188 -28.31 -4.64 29.32
C TYR A 188 -29.70 -4.61 29.88
N SER A 189 -29.87 -5.07 31.11
CA SER A 189 -31.14 -5.03 31.82
C SER A 189 -31.03 -4.26 33.14
N MET A 190 -32.13 -3.62 33.54
CA MET A 190 -32.27 -2.99 34.87
C MET A 190 -32.61 -4.03 35.91
N SER A 191 -32.28 -3.74 37.17
CA SER A 191 -32.80 -4.55 38.29
C SER A 191 -34.32 -4.49 38.36
N PRO A 192 -35.03 -5.54 38.86
CA PRO A 192 -36.48 -5.55 38.98
C PRO A 192 -37.03 -4.37 39.77
N SER A 193 -36.33 -3.92 40.81
CA SER A 193 -36.74 -2.76 41.63
C SER A 193 -36.70 -1.46 40.85
N GLU A 194 -35.67 -1.26 39.99
CA GLU A 194 -35.57 -0.06 39.18
C GLU A 194 -36.57 -0.05 38.03
N ILE A 195 -36.87 -1.21 37.44
CA ILE A 195 -37.92 -1.35 36.44
C ILE A 195 -39.28 -0.94 37.06
N SER A 196 -39.57 -1.35 38.28
CA SER A 196 -40.82 -1.00 38.98
C SER A 196 -40.93 0.50 39.20
N LYS A 197 -39.88 1.16 39.66
CA LYS A 197 -39.84 2.62 39.84
C LYS A 197 -40.07 3.36 38.51
N LEU A 198 -39.43 2.92 37.46
CA LEU A 198 -39.58 3.49 36.12
C LEU A 198 -41.01 3.38 35.63
N LYS A 199 -41.67 2.20 35.80
CA LYS A 199 -43.07 1.99 35.41
C LYS A 199 -44.01 2.91 36.18
N GLN A 200 -43.87 3.02 37.51
CA GLN A 200 -44.68 3.94 38.33
C GLN A 200 -44.55 5.40 37.87
N TYR A 201 -43.34 5.84 37.55
CA TYR A 201 -43.13 7.19 37.02
C TYR A 201 -43.88 7.41 35.71
N LEU A 202 -43.76 6.47 34.74
CA LEU A 202 -44.39 6.59 33.42
C LEU A 202 -45.95 6.59 33.55
N GLU A 203 -46.53 5.75 34.41
CA GLU A 203 -47.96 5.72 34.69
C GLU A 203 -48.48 7.04 35.30
N SER A 204 -47.68 7.70 36.15
CA SER A 204 -48.02 9.00 36.70
C SER A 204 -48.06 10.11 35.65
N LYS A 205 -47.29 10.00 34.59
CA LYS A 205 -47.21 10.97 33.47
C LYS A 205 -48.28 10.75 32.41
N SER A 206 -48.73 9.51 32.18
CA SER A 206 -49.74 9.20 31.18
C SER A 206 -51.17 9.59 31.59
N LYS A 207 -51.36 10.12 32.81
CA LYS A 207 -52.67 10.64 33.33
C LYS A 207 -52.78 12.16 33.20
N ILE A 208 -51.87 12.82 32.50
CA ILE A 208 -51.91 14.25 32.12
C ILE A 208 -52.19 14.36 30.62
#